data_11e4b51baebf6c36233a869db3809056
#
_entry.id   11e4b51baebf6c36233a869db3809056
#
_cell.length_a   1.000
_cell.length_b   1.000
_cell.length_c   1.000
_cell.angle_alpha   90.00
_cell.angle_beta   90.00
_cell.angle_gamma   90.00
#
_symmetry.space_group_name_H-M   'P 1'
#
loop_
_entity.id
_entity.type
_entity.pdbx_description
1 polymer ?
#
loop_
_entity_poly.entity_id
_entity_poly.type
_entity_poly.pdbx_seq_one_letter_code
_entity_poly.pdbx_strand_id
1 'polypeptide(L)'
;ECIQAISFYFQLLNLVEEHGSGRSARLREKELGGDAEPGRWGRYLKQLNDAGYSEEQVRQKLKDVRVEPVFTKHPTEAKRWAVLGLHREIVRLLRKRDAVETVFEQAFCERSLQAVLERLWLTGEIFSRKPDVENELENLSYYLKQVFPVVFNNLDDRLRHAWELVWPEAKPLLDKELPTLSFASWVGGDRDGHPKVTAKVTRNTLRTLTQGAEEVVRSRLVELGQKLAFSRTGLAAPPALLARLKNWEIPED
;
A
#
# COMPACT_ATOMS: atom_id res chain seq x y z
N GLU A 1 -7.48 24.26 25.63
CA GLU A 1 -7.63 24.83 24.28
C GLU A 1 -6.27 25.15 23.62
N CYS A 2 -5.33 25.90 24.28
CA CYS A 2 -4.02 26.22 23.68
C CYS A 2 -3.21 24.99 23.27
N ILE A 3 -3.11 23.96 24.12
CA ILE A 3 -2.39 22.72 23.83
C ILE A 3 -3.04 21.98 22.63
N GLN A 4 -4.36 21.93 22.61
CA GLN A 4 -5.10 21.32 21.49
C GLN A 4 -4.85 22.07 20.17
N ALA A 5 -4.84 23.40 20.19
CA ALA A 5 -4.55 24.22 19.02
C ALA A 5 -3.12 23.97 18.48
N ILE A 6 -2.13 23.88 19.39
CA ILE A 6 -0.75 23.57 19.02
C ILE A 6 -0.64 22.17 18.41
N SER A 7 -1.24 21.15 19.05
CA SER A 7 -1.26 19.79 18.54
C SER A 7 -1.92 19.71 17.15
N PHE A 8 -3.07 20.34 16.99
CA PHE A 8 -3.79 20.42 15.72
C PHE A 8 -2.95 21.09 14.62
N TYR A 9 -2.29 22.20 14.95
CA TYR A 9 -1.38 22.88 14.02
C TYR A 9 -0.26 21.97 13.52
N PHE A 10 0.43 21.25 14.42
CA PHE A 10 1.49 20.33 14.01
C PHE A 10 0.99 19.14 13.22
N GLN A 11 -0.21 18.62 13.51
CA GLN A 11 -0.82 17.59 12.70
C GLN A 11 -1.04 18.08 11.27
N LEU A 12 -1.61 19.28 11.11
CA LEU A 12 -1.84 19.84 9.78
C LEU A 12 -0.54 20.16 9.05
N LEU A 13 0.47 20.68 9.74
CA LEU A 13 1.78 20.95 9.17
C LEU A 13 2.39 19.67 8.56
N ASN A 14 2.40 18.57 9.32
CA ASN A 14 2.90 17.28 8.85
C ASN A 14 2.14 16.78 7.62
N LEU A 15 0.81 16.92 7.59
CA LEU A 15 -0.02 16.51 6.43
C LEU A 15 0.28 17.36 5.19
N VAL A 16 0.48 18.65 5.36
CA VAL A 16 0.83 19.56 4.26
C VAL A 16 2.23 19.28 3.74
N GLU A 17 3.20 19.01 4.61
CA GLU A 17 4.56 18.63 4.22
C GLU A 17 4.58 17.29 3.45
N GLU A 18 3.86 16.29 3.94
CA GLU A 18 3.74 14.99 3.25
C GLU A 18 3.10 15.17 1.86
N HIS A 19 2.01 15.94 1.80
CA HIS A 19 1.34 16.24 0.54
C HIS A 19 2.26 17.00 -0.42
N GLY A 20 2.94 18.05 0.06
CA GLY A 20 3.88 18.88 -0.71
C GLY A 20 5.06 18.09 -1.26
N SER A 21 5.67 17.23 -0.43
CA SER A 21 6.73 16.32 -0.85
C SER A 21 6.29 15.40 -1.98
N GLY A 22 5.12 14.76 -1.81
CA GLY A 22 4.56 13.89 -2.84
C GLY A 22 4.21 14.62 -4.14
N ARG A 23 3.72 15.86 -4.06
CA ARG A 23 3.46 16.72 -5.22
C ARG A 23 4.75 17.11 -5.93
N SER A 24 5.76 17.55 -5.19
CA SER A 24 7.06 17.93 -5.72
C SER A 24 7.76 16.76 -6.42
N ALA A 25 7.69 15.56 -5.83
CA ALA A 25 8.22 14.35 -6.47
C ALA A 25 7.53 14.06 -7.82
N ARG A 26 6.19 14.18 -7.89
CA ARG A 26 5.45 14.00 -9.15
C ARG A 26 5.78 15.08 -10.20
N LEU A 27 5.98 16.31 -9.79
CA LEU A 27 6.38 17.38 -10.71
C LEU A 27 7.79 17.12 -11.26
N ARG A 28 8.75 16.74 -10.42
CA ARG A 28 10.10 16.38 -10.89
C ARG A 28 10.06 15.18 -11.83
N GLU A 29 9.28 14.14 -11.52
CA GLU A 29 9.11 12.98 -12.40
C GLU A 29 8.52 13.39 -13.75
N LYS A 30 7.56 14.34 -13.78
CA LYS A 30 6.96 14.87 -15.02
C LYS A 30 7.94 15.71 -15.85
N GLU A 31 8.75 16.53 -15.20
CA GLU A 31 9.64 17.49 -15.86
C GLU A 31 10.98 16.86 -16.26
N LEU A 32 11.52 15.99 -15.44
CA LEU A 32 12.88 15.46 -15.56
C LEU A 32 12.92 13.99 -15.97
N GLY A 33 11.78 13.29 -15.96
CA GLY A 33 11.69 11.87 -16.25
C GLY A 33 11.71 10.99 -15.00
N GLY A 34 11.35 9.71 -15.18
CA GLY A 34 11.19 8.73 -14.09
C GLY A 34 12.51 8.30 -13.43
N ASP A 35 13.66 8.65 -13.99
CA ASP A 35 15.00 8.37 -13.48
C ASP A 35 15.58 9.52 -12.61
N ALA A 36 14.96 10.68 -12.62
CA ALA A 36 15.43 11.84 -11.88
C ALA A 36 15.21 11.75 -10.37
N GLU A 37 14.14 11.06 -9.94
CA GLU A 37 13.76 11.02 -8.54
C GLU A 37 14.53 9.94 -7.75
N PRO A 38 15.22 10.29 -6.65
CA PRO A 38 15.87 9.33 -5.78
C PRO A 38 14.91 8.28 -5.23
N GLY A 39 15.36 7.04 -5.08
CA GLY A 39 14.53 5.95 -4.55
C GLY A 39 13.55 5.34 -5.58
N ARG A 40 13.60 5.77 -6.84
CA ARG A 40 12.79 5.19 -7.92
C ARG A 40 13.54 4.12 -8.70
N TRP A 41 12.83 3.12 -9.18
CA TRP A 41 13.38 2.04 -9.99
C TRP A 41 14.09 2.57 -11.24
N GLY A 42 13.51 3.55 -11.94
CA GLY A 42 14.08 4.13 -13.14
C GLY A 42 15.51 4.63 -12.94
N ARG A 43 15.77 5.32 -11.83
CA ARG A 43 17.11 5.81 -11.50
C ARG A 43 18.12 4.68 -11.30
N TYR A 44 17.76 3.67 -10.51
CA TYR A 44 18.69 2.57 -10.21
C TYR A 44 18.92 1.67 -11.42
N LEU A 45 17.89 1.35 -12.19
CA LEU A 45 18.04 0.56 -13.41
C LEU A 45 18.88 1.29 -14.44
N LYS A 46 18.71 2.61 -14.61
CA LYS A 46 19.56 3.42 -15.46
C LYS A 46 21.02 3.42 -15.01
N GLN A 47 21.27 3.60 -13.71
CA GLN A 47 22.63 3.53 -13.16
C GLN A 47 23.30 2.17 -13.43
N LEU A 48 22.56 1.07 -13.33
CA LEU A 48 23.08 -0.26 -13.66
C LEU A 48 23.38 -0.39 -15.16
N ASN A 49 22.50 0.11 -16.02
CA ASN A 49 22.72 0.12 -17.46
C ASN A 49 23.95 0.99 -17.83
N ASP A 50 24.06 2.18 -17.27
CA ASP A 50 25.20 3.09 -17.48
C ASP A 50 26.53 2.49 -16.97
N ALA A 51 26.47 1.66 -15.95
CA ALA A 51 27.61 0.90 -15.43
C ALA A 51 27.96 -0.37 -16.26
N GLY A 52 27.22 -0.62 -17.36
CA GLY A 52 27.49 -1.71 -18.30
C GLY A 52 26.86 -3.05 -17.94
N TYR A 53 25.94 -3.11 -16.98
CA TYR A 53 25.19 -4.34 -16.71
C TYR A 53 24.16 -4.60 -17.80
N SER A 54 24.17 -5.83 -18.34
CA SER A 54 23.16 -6.24 -19.32
C SER A 54 21.79 -6.46 -18.65
N GLU A 55 20.72 -6.37 -19.46
CA GLU A 55 19.37 -6.65 -19.00
C GLU A 55 19.23 -8.05 -18.37
N GLU A 56 19.88 -9.06 -18.95
CA GLU A 56 19.83 -10.42 -18.44
C GLU A 56 20.51 -10.56 -17.07
N GLN A 57 21.64 -9.88 -16.86
CA GLN A 57 22.32 -9.86 -15.55
C GLN A 57 21.44 -9.22 -14.48
N VAL A 58 20.79 -8.09 -14.80
CA VAL A 58 19.89 -7.42 -13.87
C VAL A 58 18.64 -8.24 -13.61
N ARG A 59 18.03 -8.84 -14.62
CA ARG A 59 16.90 -9.75 -14.55
C ARG A 59 17.15 -10.92 -13.59
N GLN A 60 18.32 -11.54 -13.70
CA GLN A 60 18.70 -12.64 -12.80
C GLN A 60 18.84 -12.16 -11.35
N LYS A 61 19.42 -10.97 -11.13
CA LYS A 61 19.57 -10.42 -9.78
C LYS A 61 18.27 -9.97 -9.15
N LEU A 62 17.31 -9.44 -9.93
CA LEU A 62 16.00 -9.05 -9.41
C LEU A 62 15.25 -10.21 -8.75
N LYS A 63 15.37 -11.43 -9.30
CA LYS A 63 14.77 -12.65 -8.72
C LYS A 63 15.27 -12.98 -7.32
N ASP A 64 16.50 -12.58 -7.01
CA ASP A 64 17.17 -12.87 -5.75
C ASP A 64 16.89 -11.78 -4.70
N VAL A 65 16.34 -10.63 -5.12
CA VAL A 65 16.02 -9.54 -4.20
C VAL A 65 14.84 -9.93 -3.32
N ARG A 66 15.08 -9.91 -2.02
CA ARG A 66 14.06 -10.14 -1.00
C ARG A 66 14.05 -8.98 -0.02
N VAL A 67 12.87 -8.46 0.25
CA VAL A 67 12.66 -7.37 1.21
C VAL A 67 11.62 -7.82 2.21
N GLU A 68 11.96 -7.74 3.49
CA GLU A 68 11.05 -8.09 4.59
C GLU A 68 10.99 -6.97 5.61
N PRO A 69 10.06 -6.01 5.43
CA PRO A 69 9.78 -5.03 6.46
C PRO A 69 9.23 -5.70 7.72
N VAL A 70 9.76 -5.31 8.87
CA VAL A 70 9.34 -5.84 10.17
C VAL A 70 8.50 -4.80 10.89
N PHE A 71 7.24 -5.14 11.18
CA PHE A 71 6.37 -4.31 12.00
C PHE A 71 6.74 -4.48 13.47
N THR A 72 7.37 -3.45 14.02
CA THR A 72 7.75 -3.40 15.42
C THR A 72 6.70 -2.60 16.22
N LYS A 73 6.63 -2.87 17.51
CA LYS A 73 5.83 -2.07 18.42
C LYS A 73 6.60 -0.79 18.78
N HIS A 74 6.14 0.35 18.27
CA HIS A 74 6.62 1.63 18.77
C HIS A 74 5.53 2.37 19.55
N PRO A 75 5.81 2.81 20.78
CA PRO A 75 4.86 3.58 21.59
C PRO A 75 4.53 4.97 21.01
N THR A 76 5.18 5.35 19.92
CA THR A 76 4.97 6.64 19.23
C THR A 76 3.69 6.69 18.40
N GLU A 77 3.09 5.56 18.03
CA GLU A 77 1.81 5.55 17.30
C GLU A 77 0.63 5.48 18.28
N ALA A 78 0.48 6.52 19.06
CA ALA A 78 -0.62 6.65 20.02
C ALA A 78 -1.90 7.24 19.40
N LYS A 79 -1.92 7.49 18.08
CA LYS A 79 -3.06 8.13 17.41
C LYS A 79 -4.23 7.14 17.26
N ARG A 80 -5.42 7.65 17.53
CA ARG A 80 -6.66 6.87 17.35
C ARG A 80 -6.95 6.62 15.87
N TRP A 81 -7.54 5.47 15.56
CA TRP A 81 -7.98 5.13 14.21
C TRP A 81 -8.82 6.22 13.54
N ALA A 82 -9.73 6.83 14.30
CA ALA A 82 -10.55 7.93 13.82
C ALA A 82 -9.69 9.10 13.33
N VAL A 83 -8.63 9.46 14.06
CA VAL A 83 -7.69 10.52 13.68
C VAL A 83 -6.91 10.15 12.43
N LEU A 84 -6.37 8.92 12.35
CA LEU A 84 -5.67 8.44 11.15
C LEU A 84 -6.58 8.39 9.93
N GLY A 85 -7.86 8.05 10.11
CA GLY A 85 -8.89 8.10 9.08
C GLY A 85 -9.10 9.52 8.54
N LEU A 86 -9.21 10.50 9.44
CA LEU A 86 -9.37 11.91 9.09
C LEU A 86 -8.12 12.47 8.39
N HIS A 87 -6.92 12.10 8.84
CA HIS A 87 -5.66 12.47 8.16
C HIS A 87 -5.64 11.98 6.72
N ARG A 88 -5.97 10.70 6.48
CA ARG A 88 -6.05 10.14 5.12
C ARG A 88 -7.09 10.85 4.26
N GLU A 89 -8.23 11.20 4.84
CA GLU A 89 -9.28 11.93 4.14
C GLU A 89 -8.80 13.33 3.75
N ILE A 90 -8.11 14.05 4.64
CA ILE A 90 -7.50 15.36 4.33
C ILE A 90 -6.50 15.23 3.17
N VAL A 91 -5.55 14.31 3.24
CA VAL A 91 -4.56 14.11 2.16
C VAL A 91 -5.24 13.76 0.84
N ARG A 92 -6.29 12.93 0.86
CA ARG A 92 -7.08 12.61 -0.35
C ARG A 92 -7.76 13.83 -0.94
N LEU A 93 -8.34 14.68 -0.09
CA LEU A 93 -8.99 15.92 -0.52
C LEU A 93 -7.99 16.95 -1.05
N LEU A 94 -6.81 17.08 -0.44
CA LEU A 94 -5.73 17.92 -0.95
C LEU A 94 -5.27 17.47 -2.34
N ARG A 95 -5.08 16.16 -2.54
CA ARG A 95 -4.74 15.60 -3.87
C ARG A 95 -5.85 15.84 -4.89
N LYS A 96 -7.12 15.69 -4.47
CA LYS A 96 -8.26 15.98 -5.34
C LYS A 96 -8.29 17.46 -5.72
N ARG A 97 -8.07 18.37 -4.75
CA ARG A 97 -8.03 19.81 -4.98
C ARG A 97 -6.96 20.21 -6.03
N ASP A 98 -5.81 19.54 -6.02
CA ASP A 98 -4.74 19.80 -7.00
C ASP A 98 -5.14 19.38 -8.43
N ALA A 99 -6.15 18.54 -8.60
CA ALA A 99 -6.57 17.96 -9.87
C ALA A 99 -7.92 18.52 -10.39
N VAL A 100 -8.61 19.37 -9.60
CA VAL A 100 -9.90 19.95 -10.03
C VAL A 100 -9.71 21.11 -11.00
N GLU A 101 -10.58 21.18 -11.99
CA GLU A 101 -10.51 22.18 -13.07
C GLU A 101 -11.62 23.24 -12.97
N THR A 102 -12.73 22.93 -12.28
CA THR A 102 -13.88 23.82 -12.22
C THR A 102 -14.02 24.51 -10.86
N VAL A 103 -14.58 25.74 -10.88
CA VAL A 103 -14.88 26.52 -9.68
C VAL A 103 -15.83 25.77 -8.73
N PHE A 104 -16.78 25.02 -9.28
CA PHE A 104 -17.71 24.22 -8.48
C PHE A 104 -17.02 23.10 -7.73
N GLU A 105 -16.15 22.34 -8.41
CA GLU A 105 -15.37 21.26 -7.79
C GLU A 105 -14.41 21.79 -6.73
N GLN A 106 -13.78 22.94 -6.99
CA GLN A 106 -12.93 23.61 -6.03
C GLN A 106 -13.71 23.97 -4.76
N ALA A 107 -14.83 24.65 -4.89
CA ALA A 107 -15.70 25.02 -3.77
C ALA A 107 -16.24 23.79 -3.00
N PHE A 108 -16.50 22.67 -3.70
CA PHE A 108 -16.88 21.41 -3.07
C PHE A 108 -15.74 20.81 -2.27
N CYS A 109 -14.51 20.79 -2.81
CA CYS A 109 -13.34 20.30 -2.10
C CYS A 109 -13.04 21.14 -0.84
N GLU A 110 -13.13 22.46 -0.92
CA GLU A 110 -12.91 23.37 0.21
C GLU A 110 -13.92 23.12 1.34
N ARG A 111 -15.21 23.02 1.01
CA ARG A 111 -16.25 22.68 2.01
C ARG A 111 -16.00 21.31 2.64
N SER A 112 -15.60 20.34 1.83
CA SER A 112 -15.28 18.99 2.33
C SER A 112 -14.07 19.02 3.27
N LEU A 113 -13.02 19.76 2.94
CA LEU A 113 -11.86 19.96 3.79
C LEU A 113 -12.25 20.61 5.10
N GLN A 114 -13.05 21.69 5.07
CA GLN A 114 -13.51 22.35 6.28
C GLN A 114 -14.26 21.38 7.20
N ALA A 115 -15.20 20.60 6.67
CA ALA A 115 -15.96 19.63 7.46
C ALA A 115 -15.06 18.53 8.09
N VAL A 116 -14.01 18.09 7.39
CA VAL A 116 -13.05 17.12 7.94
C VAL A 116 -12.16 17.76 9.01
N LEU A 117 -11.74 19.01 8.82
CA LEU A 117 -10.96 19.76 9.81
C LEU A 117 -11.75 20.00 11.10
N GLU A 118 -13.03 20.35 10.99
CA GLU A 118 -13.92 20.49 12.15
C GLU A 118 -14.06 19.16 12.91
N ARG A 119 -14.25 18.04 12.20
CA ARG A 119 -14.26 16.71 12.80
C ARG A 119 -12.95 16.37 13.50
N LEU A 120 -11.82 16.69 12.87
CA LEU A 120 -10.49 16.44 13.45
C LEU A 120 -10.30 17.27 14.72
N TRP A 121 -10.70 18.55 14.73
CA TRP A 121 -10.66 19.41 15.90
C TRP A 121 -11.46 18.85 17.07
N LEU A 122 -12.63 18.27 16.79
CA LEU A 122 -13.52 17.69 17.81
C LEU A 122 -13.10 16.26 18.22
N THR A 123 -12.14 15.65 17.52
CA THR A 123 -11.69 14.29 17.80
C THR A 123 -10.44 14.32 18.67
N GLY A 124 -10.47 13.67 19.83
CA GLY A 124 -9.28 13.55 20.69
C GLY A 124 -8.15 12.79 19.97
N GLU A 125 -6.96 13.37 19.94
CA GLU A 125 -5.80 12.86 19.19
C GLU A 125 -5.28 11.53 19.73
N ILE A 126 -5.19 11.42 21.05
CA ILE A 126 -4.49 10.32 21.73
C ILE A 126 -5.49 9.38 22.39
N PHE A 127 -5.12 8.12 22.48
CA PHE A 127 -5.87 7.18 23.31
C PHE A 127 -5.84 7.63 24.78
N SER A 128 -7.00 7.65 25.43
CA SER A 128 -7.11 7.89 26.87
C SER A 128 -6.51 6.77 27.71
N ARG A 129 -6.25 5.60 27.12
CA ARG A 129 -5.60 4.44 27.73
C ARG A 129 -4.49 3.95 26.80
N LYS A 130 -3.43 3.36 27.38
CA LYS A 130 -2.36 2.72 26.64
C LYS A 130 -2.96 1.65 25.72
N PRO A 131 -2.66 1.66 24.39
CA PRO A 131 -3.10 0.61 23.49
C PRO A 131 -2.69 -0.76 23.99
N ASP A 132 -3.55 -1.74 23.83
CA ASP A 132 -3.27 -3.13 24.10
C ASP A 132 -2.83 -3.89 22.83
N VAL A 133 -2.49 -5.17 22.97
CA VAL A 133 -2.04 -5.99 21.85
C VAL A 133 -3.12 -6.16 20.78
N GLU A 134 -4.41 -6.10 21.16
CA GLU A 134 -5.52 -6.20 20.20
C GLU A 134 -5.60 -4.97 19.31
N ASN A 135 -5.43 -3.77 19.88
CA ASN A 135 -5.37 -2.54 19.10
C ASN A 135 -4.18 -2.51 18.13
N GLU A 136 -3.03 -3.02 18.57
CA GLU A 136 -1.85 -3.16 17.72
C GLU A 136 -2.08 -4.13 16.56
N LEU A 137 -2.75 -5.25 16.83
CA LEU A 137 -3.12 -6.24 15.82
C LEU A 137 -4.13 -5.69 14.81
N GLU A 138 -5.11 -4.90 15.25
CA GLU A 138 -6.03 -4.20 14.37
C GLU A 138 -5.29 -3.24 13.42
N ASN A 139 -4.33 -2.48 13.97
CA ASN A 139 -3.46 -1.60 13.20
C ASN A 139 -2.71 -2.36 12.11
N LEU A 140 -1.99 -3.39 12.50
CA LEU A 140 -1.25 -4.24 11.58
C LEU A 140 -2.16 -4.84 10.50
N SER A 141 -3.30 -5.41 10.91
CA SER A 141 -4.27 -6.03 10.00
C SER A 141 -4.82 -5.03 8.97
N TYR A 142 -5.05 -3.79 9.37
CA TYR A 142 -5.47 -2.74 8.44
C TYR A 142 -4.42 -2.51 7.35
N TYR A 143 -3.15 -2.34 7.70
CA TYR A 143 -2.10 -2.15 6.70
C TYR A 143 -1.96 -3.34 5.78
N LEU A 144 -1.94 -4.56 6.33
CA LEU A 144 -1.79 -5.79 5.55
C LEU A 144 -2.99 -6.04 4.61
N LYS A 145 -4.21 -5.68 5.02
CA LYS A 145 -5.42 -5.93 4.22
C LYS A 145 -5.76 -4.80 3.25
N GLN A 146 -5.54 -3.55 3.63
CA GLN A 146 -6.06 -2.40 2.90
C GLN A 146 -4.97 -1.57 2.18
N VAL A 147 -3.77 -1.52 2.70
CA VAL A 147 -2.72 -0.64 2.17
C VAL A 147 -1.77 -1.42 1.27
N PHE A 148 -1.14 -2.46 1.78
CA PHE A 148 -0.08 -3.17 1.05
C PHE A 148 -0.53 -3.86 -0.23
N PRO A 149 -1.73 -4.46 -0.34
CA PRO A 149 -2.16 -5.05 -1.61
C PRO A 149 -2.20 -4.05 -2.78
N VAL A 150 -2.51 -2.79 -2.49
CA VAL A 150 -2.50 -1.70 -3.49
C VAL A 150 -1.06 -1.23 -3.75
N VAL A 151 -0.27 -1.11 -2.69
CA VAL A 151 1.14 -0.67 -2.79
C VAL A 151 1.95 -1.64 -3.63
N PHE A 152 1.76 -2.96 -3.47
CA PHE A 152 2.49 -3.99 -4.23
C PHE A 152 2.23 -3.90 -5.72
N ASN A 153 0.96 -3.84 -6.13
CA ASN A 153 0.63 -3.69 -7.54
C ASN A 153 1.33 -2.45 -8.13
N ASN A 154 1.28 -1.32 -7.41
CA ASN A 154 1.93 -0.10 -7.87
C ASN A 154 3.47 -0.21 -7.92
N LEU A 155 4.10 -0.96 -7.02
CA LEU A 155 5.56 -1.18 -7.03
C LEU A 155 5.96 -2.03 -8.24
N ASP A 156 5.23 -3.10 -8.50
CA ASP A 156 5.47 -4.01 -9.62
C ASP A 156 5.28 -3.30 -10.96
N ASP A 157 4.18 -2.55 -11.11
CA ASP A 157 3.90 -1.77 -12.32
C ASP A 157 4.97 -0.71 -12.57
N ARG A 158 5.44 -0.04 -11.52
CA ARG A 158 6.53 0.95 -11.62
C ARG A 158 7.86 0.30 -12.01
N LEU A 159 8.16 -0.90 -11.49
CA LEU A 159 9.36 -1.63 -11.87
C LEU A 159 9.30 -2.05 -13.34
N ARG A 160 8.17 -2.61 -13.80
CA ARG A 160 7.98 -2.98 -15.21
C ARG A 160 8.10 -1.80 -16.14
N HIS A 161 7.45 -0.70 -15.82
CA HIS A 161 7.54 0.53 -16.60
C HIS A 161 8.97 1.08 -16.67
N ALA A 162 9.68 1.12 -15.53
CA ALA A 162 11.07 1.54 -15.50
C ALA A 162 11.99 0.60 -16.31
N TRP A 163 11.71 -0.71 -16.30
CA TRP A 163 12.41 -1.70 -17.10
C TRP A 163 12.25 -1.44 -18.58
N GLU A 164 11.02 -1.21 -19.05
CA GLU A 164 10.72 -0.91 -20.45
C GLU A 164 11.38 0.38 -20.93
N LEU A 165 11.48 1.39 -20.06
CA LEU A 165 12.17 2.65 -20.40
C LEU A 165 13.68 2.48 -20.54
N VAL A 166 14.31 1.66 -19.69
CA VAL A 166 15.78 1.48 -19.68
C VAL A 166 16.23 0.47 -20.73
N TRP A 167 15.46 -0.58 -20.96
CA TRP A 167 15.74 -1.63 -21.94
C TRP A 167 14.52 -1.88 -22.85
N PRO A 168 14.26 -0.96 -23.81
CA PRO A 168 13.05 -1.03 -24.64
C PRO A 168 12.97 -2.28 -25.54
N GLU A 169 14.10 -2.86 -25.91
CA GLU A 169 14.17 -4.07 -26.73
C GLU A 169 14.14 -5.37 -25.89
N ALA A 170 14.21 -5.27 -24.57
CA ALA A 170 14.18 -6.40 -23.69
C ALA A 170 12.76 -6.98 -23.53
N LYS A 171 12.66 -8.27 -23.24
CA LYS A 171 11.38 -8.87 -22.90
C LYS A 171 10.82 -8.27 -21.61
N PRO A 172 9.50 -8.07 -21.49
CA PRO A 172 8.87 -7.63 -20.26
C PRO A 172 9.22 -8.54 -19.07
N LEU A 173 9.27 -7.97 -17.87
CA LEU A 173 9.46 -8.73 -16.64
C LEU A 173 8.21 -9.55 -16.33
N LEU A 174 8.40 -10.84 -16.09
CA LEU A 174 7.35 -11.76 -15.63
C LEU A 174 7.21 -11.65 -14.08
N ASP A 175 6.05 -12.04 -13.54
CA ASP A 175 5.80 -12.02 -12.08
C ASP A 175 6.87 -12.77 -11.28
N LYS A 176 7.31 -13.92 -11.77
CA LYS A 176 8.36 -14.74 -11.14
C LYS A 176 9.77 -14.12 -11.17
N GLU A 177 9.94 -13.00 -11.86
CA GLU A 177 11.21 -12.28 -12.01
C GLU A 177 11.25 -11.02 -11.16
N LEU A 178 10.13 -10.67 -10.53
CA LEU A 178 10.04 -9.52 -9.64
C LEU A 178 10.65 -9.83 -8.27
N PRO A 179 11.13 -8.80 -7.56
CA PRO A 179 11.54 -8.91 -6.17
C PRO A 179 10.44 -9.49 -5.28
N THR A 180 10.84 -10.31 -4.32
CA THR A 180 9.88 -10.85 -3.34
C THR A 180 9.77 -9.91 -2.15
N LEU A 181 8.54 -9.50 -1.82
CA LEU A 181 8.24 -8.81 -0.57
C LEU A 181 7.51 -9.76 0.38
N SER A 182 7.98 -9.83 1.62
CA SER A 182 7.32 -10.50 2.74
C SER A 182 7.20 -9.54 3.91
N PHE A 183 6.44 -9.93 4.94
CA PHE A 183 6.30 -9.13 6.15
C PHE A 183 6.55 -9.97 7.38
N ALA A 184 7.27 -9.41 8.33
CA ALA A 184 7.35 -9.93 9.69
C ALA A 184 6.72 -8.95 10.68
N SER A 185 6.35 -9.43 11.85
CA SER A 185 5.78 -8.60 12.91
C SER A 185 6.15 -9.10 14.29
N TRP A 186 6.39 -8.17 15.20
CA TRP A 186 6.55 -8.44 16.63
C TRP A 186 5.21 -8.44 17.37
N VAL A 187 4.15 -7.92 16.76
CA VAL A 187 2.83 -7.81 17.39
C VAL A 187 2.30 -9.19 17.79
N GLY A 188 2.02 -9.35 19.06
CA GLY A 188 1.53 -10.61 19.63
C GLY A 188 2.55 -11.75 19.65
N GLY A 189 3.79 -11.53 19.19
CA GLY A 189 4.87 -12.52 19.18
C GLY A 189 5.98 -12.22 20.17
N ASP A 190 6.35 -10.96 20.30
CA ASP A 190 7.40 -10.51 21.21
C ASP A 190 6.93 -10.56 22.67
N ARG A 191 7.66 -11.31 23.49
CA ARG A 191 7.37 -11.54 24.91
C ARG A 191 8.34 -10.82 25.84
N ASP A 192 9.40 -10.21 25.28
CA ASP A 192 10.41 -9.57 26.10
C ASP A 192 9.82 -8.33 26.81
N GLY A 193 9.85 -8.39 28.14
CA GLY A 193 9.28 -7.34 28.99
C GLY A 193 7.78 -7.09 28.85
N HIS A 194 7.03 -7.96 28.14
CA HIS A 194 5.59 -7.76 27.90
C HIS A 194 4.70 -8.87 28.50
N PRO A 195 4.27 -8.74 29.77
CA PRO A 195 3.56 -9.81 30.48
C PRO A 195 2.21 -10.19 29.86
N LYS A 196 1.63 -9.35 29.00
CA LYS A 196 0.35 -9.61 28.34
C LYS A 196 0.48 -10.45 27.07
N VAL A 197 1.69 -10.65 26.51
CA VAL A 197 1.90 -11.50 25.34
C VAL A 197 2.04 -12.94 25.76
N THR A 198 0.92 -13.61 25.92
CA THR A 198 0.83 -15.03 26.29
C THR A 198 0.76 -15.92 25.05
N ALA A 199 0.95 -17.23 25.20
CA ALA A 199 0.78 -18.20 24.11
C ALA A 199 -0.63 -18.15 23.47
N LYS A 200 -1.66 -17.82 24.27
CA LYS A 200 -3.02 -17.62 23.76
C LYS A 200 -3.09 -16.40 22.85
N VAL A 201 -2.47 -15.29 23.25
CA VAL A 201 -2.41 -14.05 22.44
C VAL A 201 -1.68 -14.32 21.14
N THR A 202 -0.51 -14.96 21.17
CA THR A 202 0.25 -15.30 19.95
C THR A 202 -0.59 -16.17 18.99
N ARG A 203 -1.29 -17.18 19.51
CA ARG A 203 -2.15 -18.03 18.68
C ARG A 203 -3.30 -17.26 18.05
N ASN A 204 -3.93 -16.37 18.79
CA ASN A 204 -5.01 -15.52 18.28
C ASN A 204 -4.49 -14.55 17.21
N THR A 205 -3.32 -13.94 17.44
CA THR A 205 -2.66 -13.08 16.47
C THR A 205 -2.42 -13.80 15.14
N LEU A 206 -1.80 -14.99 15.19
CA LEU A 206 -1.55 -15.79 13.98
C LEU A 206 -2.86 -16.14 13.26
N ARG A 207 -3.90 -16.54 14.01
CA ARG A 207 -5.23 -16.83 13.41
C ARG A 207 -5.83 -15.60 12.72
N THR A 208 -5.79 -14.44 13.36
CA THR A 208 -6.30 -13.19 12.80
C THR A 208 -5.54 -12.79 11.53
N LEU A 209 -4.22 -12.94 11.53
CA LEU A 209 -3.39 -12.64 10.35
C LEU A 209 -3.68 -13.62 9.21
N THR A 210 -3.84 -14.91 9.49
CA THR A 210 -4.22 -15.92 8.49
C THR A 210 -5.59 -15.60 7.88
N GLN A 211 -6.60 -15.34 8.70
CA GLN A 211 -7.93 -14.95 8.22
C GLN A 211 -7.87 -13.67 7.37
N GLY A 212 -7.08 -12.68 7.79
CA GLY A 212 -6.87 -11.46 7.00
C GLY A 212 -6.24 -11.73 5.64
N ALA A 213 -5.28 -12.64 5.55
CA ALA A 213 -4.68 -13.05 4.28
C ALA A 213 -5.69 -13.78 3.38
N GLU A 214 -6.51 -14.67 3.94
CA GLU A 214 -7.59 -15.36 3.21
C GLU A 214 -8.62 -14.37 2.65
N GLU A 215 -9.01 -13.36 3.42
CA GLU A 215 -9.92 -12.30 2.96
C GLU A 215 -9.35 -11.53 1.77
N VAL A 216 -8.05 -11.18 1.81
CA VAL A 216 -7.37 -10.49 0.70
C VAL A 216 -7.36 -11.37 -0.56
N VAL A 217 -6.98 -12.64 -0.42
CA VAL A 217 -6.97 -13.59 -1.56
C VAL A 217 -8.37 -13.74 -2.14
N ARG A 218 -9.38 -13.95 -1.30
CA ARG A 218 -10.78 -14.07 -1.73
C ARG A 218 -11.26 -12.83 -2.48
N SER A 219 -10.98 -11.64 -1.97
CA SER A 219 -11.34 -10.39 -2.63
C SER A 219 -10.69 -10.27 -4.02
N ARG A 220 -9.42 -10.65 -4.14
CA ARG A 220 -8.70 -10.62 -5.42
C ARG A 220 -9.22 -11.66 -6.42
N LEU A 221 -9.63 -12.83 -5.95
CA LEU A 221 -10.27 -13.85 -6.80
C LEU A 221 -11.61 -13.37 -7.32
N VAL A 222 -12.43 -12.70 -6.49
CA VAL A 222 -13.69 -12.10 -6.93
C VAL A 222 -13.46 -11.02 -7.99
N GLU A 223 -12.50 -10.11 -7.77
CA GLU A 223 -12.10 -9.11 -8.78
C GLU A 223 -11.64 -9.76 -10.08
N LEU A 224 -10.82 -10.80 -9.99
CA LEU A 224 -10.36 -11.56 -11.16
C LEU A 224 -11.53 -12.20 -11.91
N GLY A 225 -12.47 -12.82 -11.19
CA GLY A 225 -13.68 -13.38 -11.77
C GLY A 225 -14.50 -12.35 -12.55
N GLN A 226 -14.65 -11.13 -12.01
CA GLN A 226 -15.32 -10.04 -12.70
C GLN A 226 -14.58 -9.60 -13.97
N LYS A 227 -13.25 -9.50 -13.91
CA LYS A 227 -12.41 -9.14 -15.07
C LYS A 227 -12.37 -10.22 -16.16
N LEU A 228 -12.55 -11.48 -15.78
CA LEU A 228 -12.55 -12.64 -16.69
C LEU A 228 -13.96 -13.01 -17.18
N ALA A 229 -14.98 -12.22 -16.90
CA ALA A 229 -16.36 -12.43 -17.37
C ALA A 229 -16.47 -12.16 -18.89
N PHE A 230 -15.78 -12.95 -19.71
CA PHE A 230 -15.85 -12.87 -21.16
C PHE A 230 -16.98 -13.73 -21.72
N SER A 231 -17.65 -13.23 -22.78
CA SER A 231 -18.63 -14.00 -23.53
C SER A 231 -17.96 -15.15 -24.33
N ARG A 232 -18.52 -16.34 -24.27
CA ARG A 232 -18.07 -17.47 -25.08
C ARG A 232 -18.13 -17.22 -26.61
N THR A 233 -18.96 -16.27 -27.03
CA THR A 233 -19.11 -15.91 -28.45
C THR A 233 -18.00 -14.98 -28.94
N GLY A 234 -17.28 -14.30 -28.02
CA GLY A 234 -16.23 -13.34 -28.38
C GLY A 234 -14.79 -13.86 -28.26
N LEU A 235 -14.57 -14.89 -27.44
CA LEU A 235 -13.22 -15.40 -27.19
C LEU A 235 -13.27 -16.94 -27.01
N ALA A 236 -12.53 -17.66 -27.83
CA ALA A 236 -12.32 -19.08 -27.60
C ALA A 236 -11.41 -19.29 -26.38
N ALA A 237 -11.89 -20.03 -25.38
CA ALA A 237 -11.07 -20.32 -24.21
C ALA A 237 -9.82 -21.15 -24.60
N PRO A 238 -8.64 -20.84 -24.07
CA PRO A 238 -7.42 -21.61 -24.36
C PRO A 238 -7.63 -23.11 -24.07
N PRO A 239 -7.13 -24.02 -24.93
CA PRO A 239 -7.32 -25.48 -24.75
C PRO A 239 -6.83 -25.97 -23.36
N ALA A 240 -5.75 -25.41 -22.84
CA ALA A 240 -5.22 -25.73 -21.52
C ALA A 240 -6.19 -25.37 -20.37
N LEU A 241 -6.94 -24.27 -20.50
CA LEU A 241 -7.97 -23.90 -19.55
C LEU A 241 -9.17 -24.86 -19.63
N LEU A 242 -9.63 -25.18 -20.84
CA LEU A 242 -10.73 -26.12 -21.05
C LEU A 242 -10.40 -27.52 -20.51
N ALA A 243 -9.16 -27.99 -20.68
CA ALA A 243 -8.70 -29.25 -20.12
C ALA A 243 -8.71 -29.26 -18.57
N ARG A 244 -8.34 -28.16 -17.93
CA ARG A 244 -8.41 -28.03 -16.48
C ARG A 244 -9.84 -27.95 -15.97
N LEU A 245 -10.71 -27.21 -16.64
CA LEU A 245 -12.12 -27.08 -16.25
C LEU A 245 -12.91 -28.39 -16.37
N LYS A 246 -12.54 -29.25 -17.30
CA LYS A 246 -13.17 -30.59 -17.45
C LYS A 246 -12.95 -31.51 -16.24
N ASN A 247 -11.86 -31.32 -15.52
CA ASN A 247 -11.49 -32.10 -14.34
C ASN A 247 -11.86 -31.40 -13.02
N TRP A 248 -12.54 -30.26 -13.09
CA TRP A 248 -12.95 -29.52 -11.90
C TRP A 248 -14.43 -29.84 -11.63
N GLU A 249 -14.66 -30.67 -10.63
CA GLU A 249 -15.98 -30.82 -10.03
C GLU A 249 -16.26 -29.50 -9.24
N ILE A 250 -17.22 -28.73 -9.77
CA ILE A 250 -17.74 -27.56 -9.01
C ILE A 250 -18.57 -28.17 -7.88
N PRO A 251 -18.25 -27.92 -6.60
CA PRO A 251 -19.12 -28.32 -5.52
C PRO A 251 -20.49 -27.70 -5.76
N GLU A 252 -21.54 -28.50 -5.78
CA GLU A 252 -22.91 -28.01 -5.75
C GLU A 252 -23.12 -27.37 -4.36
N ASP A 253 -23.49 -26.08 -4.32
CA ASP A 253 -23.86 -25.36 -3.10
C ASP A 253 -25.15 -25.88 -2.49
#